data_d215c2d7f81824e2f42b82238b35bd58
#
_entry.id   d215c2d7f81824e2f42b82238b35bd58
#
_cell.length_a   1.000
_cell.length_b   1.000
_cell.length_c   1.000
_cell.angle_alpha   90.00
_cell.angle_beta   90.00
_cell.angle_gamma   90.00
#
_symmetry.space_group_name_H-M   'P 1'
#
loop_
_entity.id
_entity.type
_entity.pdbx_description
1 polymer ?
#
loop_
_entity_poly.entity_id
_entity_poly.type
_entity_poly.pdbx_seq_one_letter_code
_entity_poly.pdbx_strand_id
1 'polypeptide(L)' 'MQPNINPKNKNKMEKYTCDVCGYVYDPAVGDPDNGIAPGTKFEDLPADWVCPLCSVDKTHFQKN' A
#
# COMPACT_ATOMS: atom_id res chain seq x y z
N MET A 1 -6.11 28.65 -0.65
CA MET A 1 -5.91 28.20 -0.84
C MET A 1 -5.47 27.37 -0.87
N GLN A 2 -5.18 26.85 -1.17
CA GLN A 2 -4.92 26.09 -1.35
C GLN A 2 -4.53 25.23 -1.46
N PRO A 3 -4.54 25.05 -1.53
CA PRO A 3 -4.18 24.18 -1.64
C PRO A 3 -3.79 23.30 -1.96
N ASN A 4 -3.96 23.01 -2.27
CA ASN A 4 -3.67 22.17 -2.70
C ASN A 4 -2.65 21.81 -2.81
N ILE A 5 -2.46 22.13 -3.10
CA ILE A 5 -1.57 21.79 -3.12
C ILE A 5 -0.99 20.58 -2.76
N ASN A 6 -0.87 20.04 -2.27
CA ASN A 6 -0.52 18.88 -1.91
C ASN A 6 -0.81 17.72 -2.67
N PRO A 7 -1.42 17.68 -3.68
CA PRO A 7 -1.79 16.52 -4.42
C PRO A 7 -0.67 15.62 -4.81
N LYS A 8 0.44 16.15 -5.19
CA LYS A 8 1.50 15.28 -5.59
C LYS A 8 2.03 14.50 -4.44
N ASN A 9 1.97 15.03 -3.27
CA ASN A 9 2.42 14.28 -2.12
C ASN A 9 1.58 13.09 -1.86
N LYS A 10 0.29 13.20 -2.09
CA LYS A 10 -0.58 12.11 -1.87
C LYS A 10 -0.34 10.99 -2.82
N ASN A 11 0.04 11.31 -4.03
CA ASN A 11 0.26 10.28 -5.01
C ASN A 11 1.36 9.33 -4.63
N LYS A 12 2.31 9.77 -3.84
CA LYS A 12 3.41 8.92 -3.48
C LYS A 12 3.06 7.89 -2.44
N MET A 13 2.03 8.15 -1.66
CA MET A 13 1.72 7.31 -0.52
C MET A 13 0.29 6.82 -0.59
N GLU A 14 -0.10 6.35 -1.75
CA GLU A 14 -1.47 5.90 -1.94
C GLU A 14 -1.68 4.55 -1.27
N LYS A 15 -2.84 4.40 -0.66
CA LYS A 15 -3.18 3.16 -0.01
C LYS A 15 -3.83 2.21 -0.98
N TYR A 16 -3.66 0.92 -0.73
CA TYR A 16 -4.24 -0.12 -1.55
C TYR A 16 -5.01 -1.07 -0.66
N THR A 17 -6.13 -1.55 -1.14
CA THR A 17 -7.00 -2.42 -0.37
C THR A 17 -7.11 -3.78 -1.05
N CYS A 18 -6.93 -4.84 -0.26
CA CYS A 18 -7.14 -6.20 -0.74
C CYS A 18 -8.61 -6.42 -1.00
N ASP A 19 -8.96 -6.88 -2.20
CA ASP A 19 -10.36 -7.06 -2.56
C ASP A 19 -10.92 -8.38 -2.05
N VAL A 20 -10.13 -9.18 -1.39
CA VAL A 20 -10.58 -10.46 -0.84
C VAL A 20 -10.93 -10.34 0.64
N CYS A 21 -10.05 -9.73 1.43
CA CYS A 21 -10.25 -9.66 2.88
C CYS A 21 -10.38 -8.25 3.42
N GLY A 22 -10.12 -7.22 2.60
CA GLY A 22 -10.26 -5.85 3.06
C GLY A 22 -9.03 -5.28 3.75
N TYR A 23 -7.92 -6.00 3.78
CA TYR A 23 -6.70 -5.47 4.36
C TYR A 23 -6.24 -4.24 3.58
N VAL A 24 -5.82 -3.19 4.28
CA VAL A 24 -5.34 -1.98 3.64
C VAL A 24 -3.83 -1.88 3.82
N TYR A 25 -3.12 -1.83 2.71
CA TYR A 25 -1.68 -1.55 2.75
C TYR A 25 -1.50 -0.04 2.78
N ASP A 26 -0.94 0.45 3.88
CA ASP A 26 -0.67 1.88 4.04
C ASP A 26 0.83 2.08 3.89
N PRO A 27 1.30 2.74 2.84
CA PRO A 27 2.75 2.90 2.64
C PRO A 27 3.42 3.63 3.80
N ALA A 28 2.72 4.51 4.49
CA ALA A 28 3.33 5.21 5.62
C ALA A 28 3.65 4.26 6.75
N VAL A 29 2.94 3.15 6.85
CA VAL A 29 3.14 2.17 7.91
C VAL A 29 4.03 1.02 7.43
N GLY A 30 3.89 0.65 6.15
CA GLY A 30 4.61 -0.50 5.62
C GLY A 30 4.02 -1.80 6.15
N ASP A 31 4.86 -2.81 6.18
CA ASP A 31 4.49 -4.12 6.69
C ASP A 31 5.70 -4.72 7.39
N PRO A 32 6.09 -4.15 8.54
CA PRO A 32 7.34 -4.55 9.20
C PRO A 32 7.39 -6.03 9.56
N ASP A 33 6.25 -6.62 9.87
CA ASP A 33 6.23 -8.03 10.21
C ASP A 33 6.67 -8.92 9.06
N ASN A 34 6.58 -8.41 7.85
CA ASN A 34 7.03 -9.14 6.67
C ASN A 34 8.22 -8.46 6.00
N GLY A 35 8.92 -7.64 6.74
CA GLY A 35 10.16 -7.06 6.24
C GLY A 35 9.99 -5.83 5.37
N ILE A 36 8.82 -5.21 5.37
CA ILE A 36 8.56 -4.04 4.55
C ILE A 36 8.63 -2.80 5.42
N ALA A 37 9.65 -1.99 5.21
CA ALA A 37 9.86 -0.80 6.03
C ALA A 37 8.77 0.25 5.78
N PRO A 38 8.42 1.05 6.80
CA PRO A 38 7.54 2.19 6.58
C PRO A 38 8.12 3.10 5.51
N GLY A 39 7.24 3.65 4.68
CA GLY A 39 7.66 4.50 3.57
C GLY A 39 7.80 3.77 2.26
N THR A 40 7.54 2.47 2.22
CA THR A 40 7.64 1.69 0.99
C THR A 40 6.34 1.81 0.21
N LYS A 41 6.42 2.29 -1.02
CA LYS A 41 5.23 2.39 -1.86
C LYS A 41 4.78 1.00 -2.28
N PHE A 42 3.48 0.88 -2.56
CA PHE A 42 2.94 -0.42 -2.95
C PHE A 42 3.65 -0.98 -4.18
N GLU A 43 3.92 -0.14 -5.17
CA GLU A 43 4.56 -0.62 -6.38
C GLU A 43 6.02 -1.02 -6.16
N ASP A 44 6.60 -0.64 -5.02
CA ASP A 44 7.97 -1.04 -4.68
C ASP A 44 8.01 -2.30 -3.86
N LEU A 45 6.88 -2.90 -3.54
CA LEU A 45 6.87 -4.16 -2.79
C LEU A 45 7.48 -5.28 -3.64
N PRO A 46 8.12 -6.26 -2.99
CA PRO A 46 8.66 -7.39 -3.74
C PRO A 46 7.58 -8.09 -4.54
N ALA A 47 7.97 -8.69 -5.65
CA ALA A 47 7.00 -9.37 -6.51
C ALA A 47 6.29 -10.51 -5.79
N ASP A 48 6.93 -11.09 -4.78
CA ASP A 48 6.36 -12.21 -4.06
C ASP A 48 5.67 -11.79 -2.76
N TRP A 49 5.54 -10.49 -2.51
CA TRP A 49 4.79 -10.04 -1.33
C TRP A 49 3.31 -10.40 -1.50
N VAL A 50 2.72 -10.87 -0.41
CA VAL A 50 1.32 -11.26 -0.44
C VAL A 50 0.61 -10.59 0.73
N CYS A 51 -0.72 -10.58 0.65
CA CYS A 51 -1.53 -10.01 1.72
C CYS A 51 -1.23 -10.74 3.02
N PRO A 52 -0.92 -10.01 4.10
CA PRO A 52 -0.58 -10.68 5.36
C PRO A 52 -1.78 -11.34 6.04
N LEU A 53 -3.00 -11.05 5.59
CA LEU A 53 -4.17 -11.64 6.20
C LEU A 53 -4.71 -12.83 5.43
N CYS A 54 -4.73 -12.77 4.11
CA CYS A 54 -5.33 -13.83 3.31
C CYS A 54 -4.40 -14.44 2.28
N SER A 55 -3.19 -13.92 2.16
CA SER A 55 -2.13 -14.50 1.34
C SER A 55 -2.34 -14.43 -0.17
N VAL A 56 -3.27 -13.62 -0.65
CA VAL A 56 -3.39 -13.42 -2.09
C VAL A 56 -2.29 -12.47 -2.55
N ASP A 57 -1.97 -12.52 -3.83
CA ASP A 57 -0.88 -11.71 -4.34
C ASP A 57 -1.32 -10.26 -4.60
N LYS A 58 -0.38 -9.46 -5.09
CA LYS A 58 -0.61 -8.04 -5.25
C LYS A 58 -1.68 -7.71 -6.27
N THR A 59 -1.97 -8.63 -7.18
CA THR A 59 -2.96 -8.35 -8.21
C THR A 59 -4.37 -8.23 -7.66
N HIS A 60 -4.60 -8.66 -6.42
CA HIS A 60 -5.89 -8.52 -5.76
C HIS A 60 -6.02 -7.22 -5.00
N PHE A 61 -5.04 -6.34 -5.08
CA PHE A 61 -5.09 -5.06 -4.38
C PHE A 61 -5.52 -3.96 -5.33
N GLN A 62 -6.38 -3.08 -4.85
CA GLN A 62 -6.88 -1.98 -5.64
C GLN A 62 -6.55 -0.66 -4.96
N LYS A 63 -6.15 0.30 -5.77
CA LYS A 63 -5.81 1.61 -5.25
C LYS A 63 -7.05 2.31 -4.73
N ASN A 64 -6.95 2.88 -3.57
CA ASN A 64 -8.06 3.61 -2.95
C ASN A 64 -8.36 4.92 -3.65
#